data_a56c4f53553c1d939173105e0cb7d90f
#
_entry.id   a56c4f53553c1d939173105e0cb7d90f
#
_cell.length_a   1.000
_cell.length_b   1.000
_cell.length_c   1.000
_cell.angle_alpha   90.00
_cell.angle_beta   90.00
_cell.angle_gamma   90.00
#
_symmetry.space_group_name_H-M   'P 1'
#
loop_
_entity.id
_entity.type
_entity.pdbx_description
1 polymer ?
#
loop_
_entity_poly.entity_id
_entity_poly.type
_entity_poly.pdbx_seq_one_letter_code
_entity_poly.pdbx_strand_id
1 'polypeptide(L)'
;LFRSAPTRELAVQIHADAEPLTQATGLKLGLAYGGDGYDKQLKVLESGVDILIGTTGRLIDYAKQNHINLGAIQVVVLDEADRMYDLGFIKDIRWLFRRMPAANQRLNMLFSATLSYRVRELAFEQMNNAEYVEVEPEQKTGHRIKEELFYPSNEEKMRLLQTLLEEEWPDRAIIFANTKHRCEDIWGHLAADGHRVGL
;
A
#
# COMPACT_ATOMS: atom_id res chain seq x y z
N LEU A 1 2.90 -19.09 -3.78
CA LEU A 1 2.09 -17.88 -3.92
C LEU A 1 2.97 -16.65 -3.78
N PHE A 2 2.70 -15.63 -4.58
CA PHE A 2 3.41 -14.35 -4.57
C PHE A 2 2.40 -13.22 -4.35
N ARG A 3 2.59 -12.40 -3.30
CA ARG A 3 1.74 -11.25 -3.00
C ARG A 3 2.56 -9.98 -2.89
N SER A 4 2.25 -8.99 -3.73
CA SER A 4 2.87 -7.67 -3.72
C SER A 4 1.95 -6.65 -3.06
N ALA A 5 2.52 -5.85 -2.16
CA ALA A 5 1.87 -4.74 -1.46
C ALA A 5 2.60 -3.42 -1.75
N PRO A 6 1.90 -2.28 -1.81
CA PRO A 6 2.51 -0.98 -2.12
C PRO A 6 3.40 -0.45 -1.00
N THR A 7 3.14 -0.82 0.25
CA THR A 7 3.85 -0.29 1.42
C THR A 7 4.40 -1.40 2.31
N ARG A 8 5.43 -1.06 3.10
CA ARG A 8 6.03 -1.95 4.11
C ARG A 8 5.01 -2.34 5.16
N GLU A 9 4.26 -1.37 5.67
CA GLU A 9 3.27 -1.54 6.72
C GLU A 9 2.22 -2.58 6.31
N LEU A 10 1.70 -2.45 5.09
CA LEU A 10 0.72 -3.41 4.57
C LEU A 10 1.35 -4.79 4.38
N ALA A 11 2.57 -4.89 3.85
CA ALA A 11 3.25 -6.19 3.70
C ALA A 11 3.44 -6.90 5.05
N VAL A 12 3.82 -6.16 6.10
CA VAL A 12 3.97 -6.67 7.47
C VAL A 12 2.63 -7.11 8.05
N GLN A 13 1.57 -6.32 7.86
CA GLN A 13 0.22 -6.67 8.31
C GLN A 13 -0.27 -7.96 7.63
N ILE A 14 -0.17 -8.04 6.31
CA ILE A 14 -0.56 -9.24 5.55
C ILE A 14 0.20 -10.47 6.03
N HIS A 15 1.50 -10.31 6.32
CA HIS A 15 2.32 -11.41 6.84
C HIS A 15 1.80 -11.88 8.19
N ALA A 16 1.55 -10.96 9.12
CA ALA A 16 1.01 -11.28 10.44
C ALA A 16 -0.35 -11.99 10.37
N ASP A 17 -1.23 -11.54 9.48
CA ASP A 17 -2.55 -12.15 9.26
C ASP A 17 -2.44 -13.55 8.63
N ALA A 18 -1.38 -13.80 7.84
CA ALA A 18 -1.14 -15.08 7.20
C ALA A 18 -0.50 -16.13 8.14
N GLU A 19 0.23 -15.71 9.19
CA GLU A 19 0.93 -16.63 10.10
C GLU A 19 0.02 -17.72 10.70
N PRO A 20 -1.16 -17.42 11.27
CA PRO A 20 -2.02 -18.46 11.82
C PRO A 20 -2.47 -19.48 10.76
N LEU A 21 -2.71 -19.04 9.53
CA LEU A 21 -3.14 -19.90 8.42
C LEU A 21 -2.00 -20.81 7.96
N THR A 22 -0.77 -20.29 7.90
CA THR A 22 0.40 -21.10 7.51
C THR A 22 0.81 -22.10 8.58
N GLN A 23 0.67 -21.77 9.85
CA GLN A 23 0.86 -22.71 10.96
C GLN A 23 -0.08 -23.92 10.86
N ALA A 24 -1.35 -23.68 10.52
CA ALA A 24 -2.34 -24.74 10.37
C ALA A 24 -2.09 -25.65 9.14
N THR A 25 -1.46 -25.11 8.09
CA THR A 25 -1.23 -25.82 6.81
C THR A 25 0.18 -26.36 6.63
N GLY A 26 1.13 -25.94 7.47
CA GLY A 26 2.56 -26.27 7.34
C GLY A 26 3.27 -25.52 6.20
N LEU A 27 2.63 -24.55 5.56
CA LEU A 27 3.21 -23.74 4.50
C LEU A 27 4.24 -22.75 5.06
N LYS A 28 5.35 -22.57 4.34
CA LYS A 28 6.42 -21.64 4.73
C LYS A 28 6.12 -20.24 4.21
N LEU A 29 6.11 -19.28 5.13
CA LEU A 29 5.84 -17.88 4.86
C LEU A 29 7.14 -17.08 4.79
N GLY A 30 7.27 -16.21 3.78
CA GLY A 30 8.38 -15.27 3.63
C GLY A 30 7.90 -13.85 3.49
N LEU A 31 8.67 -12.91 4.06
CA LEU A 31 8.41 -11.48 4.01
C LEU A 31 9.61 -10.74 3.42
N ALA A 32 9.34 -9.85 2.44
CA ALA A 32 10.36 -9.09 1.72
C ALA A 32 10.00 -7.61 1.60
N TYR A 33 10.67 -6.72 2.34
CA TYR A 33 10.47 -5.27 2.25
C TYR A 33 11.77 -4.48 2.37
N GLY A 34 11.78 -3.24 1.87
CA GLY A 34 12.93 -2.34 1.93
C GLY A 34 13.16 -1.70 3.30
N GLY A 35 14.35 -1.14 3.49
CA GLY A 35 14.72 -0.36 4.66
C GLY A 35 15.66 -1.09 5.61
N ASP A 36 15.40 -2.34 5.97
CA ASP A 36 16.22 -3.05 6.93
C ASP A 36 16.12 -4.59 6.74
N GLY A 37 16.93 -5.34 7.47
CA GLY A 37 16.81 -6.79 7.60
C GLY A 37 17.13 -7.60 6.34
N TYR A 38 17.88 -7.07 5.38
CA TYR A 38 18.20 -7.73 4.11
C TYR A 38 18.67 -9.18 4.30
N ASP A 39 19.73 -9.38 5.07
CA ASP A 39 20.32 -10.71 5.26
C ASP A 39 19.39 -11.68 6.00
N LYS A 40 18.58 -11.17 6.94
CA LYS A 40 17.60 -11.99 7.66
C LYS A 40 16.50 -12.46 6.72
N GLN A 41 15.97 -11.55 5.89
CA GLN A 41 14.96 -11.87 4.89
C GLN A 41 15.51 -12.85 3.86
N LEU A 42 16.76 -12.65 3.39
CA LEU A 42 17.42 -13.53 2.44
C LEU A 42 17.56 -14.96 2.98
N LYS A 43 18.00 -15.15 4.22
CA LYS A 43 18.10 -16.48 4.85
C LYS A 43 16.76 -17.22 4.90
N VAL A 44 15.65 -16.50 5.14
CA VAL A 44 14.30 -17.08 5.09
C VAL A 44 13.97 -17.54 3.67
N LEU A 45 14.26 -16.71 2.65
CA LEU A 45 14.02 -17.06 1.24
C LEU A 45 14.85 -18.27 0.79
N GLU A 46 16.13 -18.33 1.18
CA GLU A 46 17.03 -19.46 0.88
C GLU A 46 16.59 -20.77 1.52
N SER A 47 15.90 -20.73 2.66
CA SER A 47 15.30 -21.92 3.28
C SER A 47 14.09 -22.48 2.52
N GLY A 48 13.67 -21.77 1.46
CA GLY A 48 12.49 -22.06 0.67
C GLY A 48 11.21 -21.51 1.30
N VAL A 49 10.37 -20.86 0.51
CA VAL A 49 9.07 -20.30 0.92
C VAL A 49 7.98 -20.72 -0.04
N ASP A 50 6.79 -21.02 0.49
CA ASP A 50 5.61 -21.35 -0.30
C ASP A 50 4.78 -20.09 -0.60
N ILE A 51 4.76 -19.16 0.35
CA ILE A 51 4.05 -17.89 0.26
C ILE A 51 5.06 -16.76 0.49
N LEU A 52 5.28 -15.93 -0.53
CA LEU A 52 6.13 -14.75 -0.45
C LEU A 52 5.28 -13.49 -0.50
N ILE A 53 5.35 -12.69 0.56
CA ILE A 53 4.70 -11.38 0.68
C ILE A 53 5.78 -10.32 0.66
N GLY A 54 5.58 -9.23 -0.08
CA GLY A 54 6.59 -8.17 -0.07
C GLY A 54 6.21 -6.89 -0.77
N THR A 55 7.09 -5.90 -0.64
CA THR A 55 7.00 -4.64 -1.38
C THR A 55 7.67 -4.78 -2.74
N THR A 56 7.10 -4.12 -3.75
CA THR A 56 7.50 -4.21 -5.15
C THR A 56 9.01 -4.05 -5.36
N GLY A 57 9.63 -3.02 -4.75
CA GLY A 57 11.05 -2.74 -4.92
C GLY A 57 11.97 -3.86 -4.40
N ARG A 58 11.70 -4.40 -3.20
CA ARG A 58 12.50 -5.49 -2.62
C ARG A 58 12.31 -6.82 -3.36
N LEU A 59 11.10 -7.08 -3.83
CA LEU A 59 10.82 -8.26 -4.66
C LEU A 59 11.60 -8.23 -5.97
N ILE A 60 11.70 -7.06 -6.62
CA ILE A 60 12.52 -6.86 -7.81
C ILE A 60 14.01 -7.04 -7.50
N ASP A 61 14.48 -6.48 -6.40
CA ASP A 61 15.87 -6.59 -5.97
C ASP A 61 16.29 -8.05 -5.81
N TYR A 62 15.53 -8.83 -5.07
CA TYR A 62 15.77 -10.27 -4.92
C TYR A 62 15.63 -11.05 -6.23
N ALA A 63 14.69 -10.68 -7.09
CA ALA A 63 14.54 -11.32 -8.39
C ALA A 63 15.74 -11.04 -9.33
N LYS A 64 16.27 -9.80 -9.34
CA LYS A 64 17.46 -9.43 -10.10
C LYS A 64 18.72 -10.16 -9.65
N GLN A 65 18.80 -10.46 -8.37
CA GLN A 65 19.91 -11.20 -7.77
C GLN A 65 19.70 -12.72 -7.78
N ASN A 66 18.63 -13.21 -8.40
CA ASN A 66 18.24 -14.63 -8.50
C ASN A 66 17.98 -15.31 -7.15
N HIS A 67 17.64 -14.55 -6.10
CA HIS A 67 17.24 -15.10 -4.80
C HIS A 67 15.80 -15.64 -4.78
N ILE A 68 14.97 -15.22 -5.75
CA ILE A 68 13.61 -15.75 -5.95
C ILE A 68 13.42 -16.16 -7.41
N ASN A 69 12.76 -17.29 -7.60
CA ASN A 69 12.42 -17.80 -8.93
C ASN A 69 10.99 -17.39 -9.32
N LEU A 70 10.87 -16.28 -10.05
CA LEU A 70 9.57 -15.80 -10.53
C LEU A 70 8.91 -16.77 -11.53
N GLY A 71 9.69 -17.58 -12.25
CA GLY A 71 9.17 -18.57 -13.20
C GLY A 71 8.42 -19.74 -12.55
N ALA A 72 8.56 -19.92 -11.24
CA ALA A 72 7.86 -20.97 -10.49
C ALA A 72 6.55 -20.50 -9.84
N ILE A 73 6.14 -19.24 -10.06
CA ILE A 73 4.95 -18.66 -9.44
C ILE A 73 3.68 -19.25 -10.05
N GLN A 74 2.83 -19.83 -9.21
CA GLN A 74 1.54 -20.42 -9.56
C GLN A 74 0.36 -19.49 -9.20
N VAL A 75 0.51 -18.65 -8.21
CA VAL A 75 -0.51 -17.72 -7.73
C VAL A 75 0.10 -16.35 -7.51
N VAL A 76 -0.51 -15.33 -8.08
CA VAL A 76 -0.11 -13.91 -7.93
C VAL A 76 -1.26 -13.12 -7.35
N VAL A 77 -0.94 -12.31 -6.35
CA VAL A 77 -1.87 -11.35 -5.74
C VAL A 77 -1.25 -9.96 -5.81
N LEU A 78 -1.95 -9.02 -6.43
CA LEU A 78 -1.69 -7.60 -6.31
C LEU A 78 -2.69 -7.00 -5.33
N ASP A 79 -2.20 -6.38 -4.29
CA ASP A 79 -3.03 -5.74 -3.28
C ASP A 79 -2.89 -4.22 -3.33
N GLU A 80 -3.99 -3.51 -3.08
CA GLU A 80 -4.07 -2.05 -3.23
C GLU A 80 -3.51 -1.57 -4.59
N ALA A 81 -4.00 -2.13 -5.69
CA ALA A 81 -3.48 -1.85 -7.03
C ALA A 81 -3.62 -0.39 -7.45
N ASP A 82 -4.66 0.33 -7.02
CA ASP A 82 -4.81 1.77 -7.20
C ASP A 82 -3.66 2.54 -6.52
N ARG A 83 -3.32 2.19 -5.30
CA ARG A 83 -2.21 2.80 -4.59
C ARG A 83 -0.85 2.50 -5.23
N MET A 84 -0.68 1.32 -5.82
CA MET A 84 0.53 1.01 -6.60
C MET A 84 0.67 1.93 -7.82
N TYR A 85 -0.46 2.34 -8.44
CA TYR A 85 -0.47 3.35 -9.49
C TYR A 85 -0.04 4.72 -8.97
N ASP A 86 -0.63 5.18 -7.88
CA ASP A 86 -0.35 6.49 -7.28
C ASP A 86 1.11 6.63 -6.88
N LEU A 87 1.71 5.55 -6.40
CA LEU A 87 3.14 5.48 -6.03
C LEU A 87 4.09 5.24 -7.22
N GLY A 88 3.56 5.08 -8.42
CA GLY A 88 4.36 4.94 -9.64
C GLY A 88 4.96 3.55 -9.90
N PHE A 89 4.53 2.51 -9.18
CA PHE A 89 5.11 1.15 -9.27
C PHE A 89 4.67 0.34 -10.50
N ILE A 90 3.90 0.89 -11.41
CA ILE A 90 3.35 0.13 -12.55
C ILE A 90 4.42 -0.45 -13.47
N LYS A 91 5.50 0.30 -13.73
CA LYS A 91 6.62 -0.22 -14.52
C LYS A 91 7.29 -1.41 -13.83
N ASP A 92 7.39 -1.36 -12.54
CA ASP A 92 7.97 -2.39 -11.68
C ASP A 92 7.10 -3.65 -11.64
N ILE A 93 5.79 -3.46 -11.51
CA ILE A 93 4.81 -4.55 -11.57
C ILE A 93 4.88 -5.26 -12.93
N ARG A 94 4.86 -4.51 -14.03
CA ARG A 94 5.00 -5.07 -15.39
C ARG A 94 6.34 -5.81 -15.56
N TRP A 95 7.41 -5.32 -14.94
CA TRP A 95 8.71 -5.99 -14.95
C TRP A 95 8.67 -7.35 -14.25
N LEU A 96 8.01 -7.45 -13.09
CA LEU A 96 7.81 -8.70 -12.35
C LEU A 96 6.97 -9.69 -13.18
N PHE A 97 5.83 -9.26 -13.69
CA PHE A 97 4.90 -10.12 -14.42
C PHE A 97 5.51 -10.73 -15.70
N ARG A 98 6.37 -9.98 -16.40
CA ARG A 98 7.07 -10.48 -17.60
C ARG A 98 8.01 -11.65 -17.32
N ARG A 99 8.35 -11.91 -16.07
CA ARG A 99 9.25 -12.98 -15.63
C ARG A 99 8.53 -14.13 -14.94
N MET A 100 7.25 -13.99 -14.77
CA MET A 100 6.37 -15.03 -14.26
C MET A 100 5.83 -15.89 -15.41
N PRO A 101 5.26 -17.08 -15.14
CA PRO A 101 4.54 -17.85 -16.15
C PRO A 101 3.45 -17.01 -16.83
N ALA A 102 3.00 -17.40 -18.02
CA ALA A 102 1.94 -16.70 -18.73
C ALA A 102 0.66 -16.61 -17.88
N ALA A 103 -0.14 -15.57 -18.13
CA ALA A 103 -1.32 -15.28 -17.31
C ALA A 103 -2.34 -16.44 -17.22
N ASN A 104 -2.41 -17.28 -18.25
CA ASN A 104 -3.26 -18.48 -18.30
C ASN A 104 -2.64 -19.71 -17.60
N GLN A 105 -1.40 -19.63 -17.16
CA GLN A 105 -0.69 -20.71 -16.46
C GLN A 105 -0.58 -20.45 -14.95
N ARG A 106 -1.17 -19.36 -14.46
CA ARG A 106 -1.16 -19.00 -13.05
C ARG A 106 -2.52 -18.42 -12.63
N LEU A 107 -2.87 -18.56 -11.38
CA LEU A 107 -4.00 -17.84 -10.80
C LEU A 107 -3.57 -16.38 -10.52
N ASN A 108 -4.37 -15.43 -11.01
CA ASN A 108 -4.12 -14.00 -10.80
C ASN A 108 -5.27 -13.40 -10.02
N MET A 109 -4.95 -12.65 -8.98
CA MET A 109 -5.90 -11.88 -8.17
C MET A 109 -5.42 -10.46 -8.03
N LEU A 110 -6.34 -9.51 -8.19
CA LEU A 110 -6.09 -8.08 -8.03
C LEU A 110 -7.14 -7.51 -7.09
N PHE A 111 -6.68 -6.89 -6.02
CA PHE A 111 -7.52 -6.20 -5.06
C PHE A 111 -7.25 -4.69 -5.14
N SER A 112 -8.30 -3.90 -5.11
CA SER A 112 -8.22 -2.44 -5.21
C SER A 112 -9.45 -1.82 -4.55
N ALA A 113 -9.28 -0.71 -3.84
CA ALA A 113 -10.39 0.06 -3.31
C ALA A 113 -11.15 0.78 -4.43
N THR A 114 -10.45 1.17 -5.50
CA THR A 114 -11.03 1.82 -6.67
C THR A 114 -10.62 1.09 -7.95
N LEU A 115 -11.60 0.81 -8.82
CA LEU A 115 -11.35 0.19 -10.12
C LEU A 115 -11.36 1.24 -11.24
N SER A 116 -10.41 2.18 -11.14
CA SER A 116 -10.17 3.18 -12.18
C SER A 116 -9.84 2.53 -13.54
N TYR A 117 -9.96 3.28 -14.63
CA TYR A 117 -9.57 2.80 -15.95
C TYR A 117 -8.17 2.19 -15.97
N ARG A 118 -7.21 2.81 -15.29
CA ARG A 118 -5.82 2.36 -15.20
C ARG A 118 -5.67 1.01 -14.48
N VAL A 119 -6.42 0.80 -13.41
CA VAL A 119 -6.41 -0.49 -12.68
C VAL A 119 -7.02 -1.60 -13.53
N ARG A 120 -8.10 -1.31 -14.27
CA ARG A 120 -8.72 -2.26 -15.22
C ARG A 120 -7.79 -2.60 -16.38
N GLU A 121 -7.06 -1.61 -16.92
CA GLU A 121 -6.03 -1.82 -17.94
C GLU A 121 -4.97 -2.81 -17.46
N LEU A 122 -4.45 -2.64 -16.23
CA LEU A 122 -3.48 -3.56 -15.65
C LEU A 122 -4.06 -4.97 -15.49
N ALA A 123 -5.30 -5.08 -15.02
CA ALA A 123 -5.98 -6.37 -14.91
C ALA A 123 -6.11 -7.04 -16.28
N PHE A 124 -6.52 -6.30 -17.31
CA PHE A 124 -6.63 -6.80 -18.69
C PHE A 124 -5.27 -7.26 -19.25
N GLU A 125 -4.19 -6.52 -18.99
CA GLU A 125 -2.84 -6.87 -19.44
C GLU A 125 -2.27 -8.12 -18.75
N GLN A 126 -2.57 -8.32 -17.47
CA GLN A 126 -1.84 -9.27 -16.63
C GLN A 126 -2.65 -10.47 -16.18
N MET A 127 -3.95 -10.48 -16.43
CA MET A 127 -4.86 -11.55 -16.03
C MET A 127 -5.48 -12.22 -17.29
N ASN A 128 -5.95 -13.44 -17.14
CA ASN A 128 -6.61 -14.16 -18.21
C ASN A 128 -8.11 -14.28 -17.90
N ASN A 129 -8.95 -13.62 -18.69
CA ASN A 129 -10.41 -13.61 -18.52
C ASN A 129 -10.84 -13.38 -17.07
N ALA A 130 -10.33 -12.29 -16.46
CA ALA A 130 -10.59 -12.00 -15.06
C ALA A 130 -12.08 -11.79 -14.80
N GLU A 131 -12.61 -12.49 -13.80
CA GLU A 131 -13.92 -12.22 -13.27
C GLU A 131 -13.86 -10.95 -12.43
N TYR A 132 -14.84 -10.08 -12.61
CA TYR A 132 -14.97 -8.84 -11.87
C TYR A 132 -15.96 -9.04 -10.72
N VAL A 133 -15.47 -8.86 -9.50
CA VAL A 133 -16.30 -8.90 -8.28
C VAL A 133 -16.23 -7.54 -7.61
N GLU A 134 -17.36 -6.88 -7.46
CA GLU A 134 -17.48 -5.60 -6.76
C GLU A 134 -18.40 -5.78 -5.55
N VAL A 135 -17.92 -5.34 -4.40
CA VAL A 135 -18.74 -5.20 -3.21
C VAL A 135 -19.02 -3.71 -3.05
N GLU A 136 -20.20 -3.29 -3.44
CA GLU A 136 -20.64 -1.91 -3.19
C GLU A 136 -20.75 -1.69 -1.68
N PRO A 137 -20.09 -0.65 -1.13
CA PRO A 137 -20.33 -0.29 0.25
C PRO A 137 -21.79 0.13 0.39
N GLU A 138 -22.48 -0.37 1.41
CA GLU A 138 -23.88 -0.01 1.68
C GLU A 138 -24.12 1.49 1.76
N GLN A 139 -23.05 2.28 1.99
CA GLN A 139 -23.08 3.73 2.02
C GLN A 139 -21.75 4.30 1.49
N LYS A 140 -21.81 5.13 0.44
CA LYS A 140 -20.63 5.77 -0.20
C LYS A 140 -19.94 6.80 0.68
N THR A 141 -20.59 7.29 1.72
CA THR A 141 -20.02 8.21 2.72
C THR A 141 -20.42 7.73 4.11
N GLY A 142 -19.46 7.70 5.04
CA GLY A 142 -19.77 7.39 6.43
C GLY A 142 -20.75 8.44 6.97
N HIS A 143 -21.99 8.08 7.24
CA HIS A 143 -23.03 9.00 7.82
C HIS A 143 -22.59 9.72 9.11
N ARG A 144 -21.41 9.40 9.64
CA ARG A 144 -20.84 10.00 10.85
C ARG A 144 -19.72 11.00 10.57
N ILE A 145 -19.37 11.22 9.29
CA ILE A 145 -18.32 12.17 8.91
C ILE A 145 -19.01 13.46 8.45
N LYS A 146 -18.75 14.55 9.17
CA LYS A 146 -19.12 15.91 8.74
C LYS A 146 -18.00 16.42 7.82
N GLU A 147 -18.31 16.72 6.58
CA GLU A 147 -17.38 17.28 5.61
C GLU A 147 -17.67 18.77 5.44
N GLU A 148 -16.62 19.60 5.55
CA GLU A 148 -16.70 21.03 5.35
C GLU A 148 -15.60 21.47 4.38
N LEU A 149 -15.94 22.34 3.44
CA LEU A 149 -15.03 22.84 2.43
C LEU A 149 -14.90 24.36 2.55
N PHE A 150 -13.67 24.82 2.76
CA PHE A 150 -13.34 26.23 2.90
C PHE A 150 -12.47 26.72 1.73
N TYR A 151 -12.63 27.96 1.32
CA TYR A 151 -11.89 28.59 0.22
C TYR A 151 -11.11 29.84 0.69
N PRO A 152 -10.22 29.71 1.67
CA PRO A 152 -9.43 30.84 2.14
C PRO A 152 -8.35 31.24 1.15
N SER A 153 -7.93 32.50 1.17
CA SER A 153 -6.69 32.95 0.54
C SER A 153 -5.48 32.26 1.18
N ASN A 154 -4.31 32.32 0.54
CA ASN A 154 -3.10 31.71 1.11
C ASN A 154 -2.70 32.33 2.44
N GLU A 155 -2.97 33.60 2.65
CA GLU A 155 -2.66 34.37 3.88
C GLU A 155 -3.60 34.00 5.03
N GLU A 156 -4.85 33.63 4.71
CA GLU A 156 -5.86 33.29 5.70
C GLU A 156 -5.84 31.84 6.16
N LYS A 157 -5.19 30.95 5.40
CA LYS A 157 -5.21 29.49 5.68
C LYS A 157 -4.76 29.13 7.10
N MET A 158 -3.70 29.79 7.60
CA MET A 158 -3.20 29.48 8.93
C MET A 158 -4.16 29.97 10.01
N ARG A 159 -4.70 31.18 9.85
CA ARG A 159 -5.70 31.74 10.77
C ARG A 159 -6.96 30.88 10.82
N LEU A 160 -7.45 30.47 9.66
CA LEU A 160 -8.60 29.58 9.59
C LEU A 160 -8.35 28.25 10.29
N LEU A 161 -7.17 27.65 10.10
CA LEU A 161 -6.79 26.40 10.79
C LEU A 161 -6.78 26.59 12.31
N GLN A 162 -6.20 27.67 12.81
CA GLN A 162 -6.16 27.99 14.23
C GLN A 162 -7.59 28.18 14.79
N THR A 163 -8.41 28.96 14.10
CA THR A 163 -9.82 29.18 14.48
C THR A 163 -10.61 27.87 14.54
N LEU A 164 -10.46 26.99 13.51
CA LEU A 164 -11.15 25.71 13.49
C LEU A 164 -10.71 24.79 14.64
N LEU A 165 -9.42 24.78 14.99
CA LEU A 165 -8.94 24.02 16.13
C LEU A 165 -9.44 24.55 17.48
N GLU A 166 -9.63 25.87 17.59
CA GLU A 166 -10.18 26.53 18.78
C GLU A 166 -11.70 26.32 18.91
N GLU A 167 -12.44 26.43 17.82
CA GLU A 167 -13.90 26.29 17.81
C GLU A 167 -14.37 24.84 17.97
N GLU A 168 -13.78 23.91 17.23
CA GLU A 168 -14.17 22.49 17.26
C GLU A 168 -13.52 21.71 18.42
N TRP A 169 -12.42 22.23 18.99
CA TRP A 169 -11.66 21.67 20.10
C TRP A 169 -11.52 20.12 20.06
N PRO A 170 -10.97 19.56 18.95
CA PRO A 170 -10.94 18.11 18.78
C PRO A 170 -9.96 17.44 19.74
N ASP A 171 -10.31 16.31 20.32
CA ASP A 171 -9.41 15.49 21.14
C ASP A 171 -8.14 15.06 20.37
N ARG A 172 -8.29 14.83 19.07
CA ARG A 172 -7.21 14.46 18.14
C ARG A 172 -7.49 15.06 16.77
N ALA A 173 -6.45 15.64 16.16
CA ALA A 173 -6.50 16.17 14.80
C ALA A 173 -5.32 15.65 13.97
N ILE A 174 -5.55 15.42 12.68
CA ILE A 174 -4.49 15.13 11.70
C ILE A 174 -4.59 16.20 10.61
N ILE A 175 -3.47 16.88 10.35
CA ILE A 175 -3.39 17.94 9.35
C ILE A 175 -2.48 17.47 8.22
N PHE A 176 -3.01 17.41 7.01
CA PHE A 176 -2.25 17.06 5.81
C PHE A 176 -1.85 18.31 5.03
N ALA A 177 -0.59 18.36 4.58
CA ALA A 177 -0.10 19.41 3.70
C ALA A 177 0.68 18.82 2.53
N ASN A 178 0.74 19.55 1.41
CA ASN A 178 1.33 19.05 0.15
C ASN A 178 2.87 18.96 0.15
N THR A 179 3.55 19.64 1.08
CA THR A 179 5.02 19.66 1.15
C THR A 179 5.52 19.57 2.58
N LYS A 180 6.72 19.00 2.76
CA LYS A 180 7.40 18.95 4.08
C LYS A 180 7.55 20.33 4.71
N HIS A 181 8.00 21.31 3.93
CA HIS A 181 8.15 22.69 4.38
C HIS A 181 6.84 23.25 4.95
N ARG A 182 5.71 23.00 4.27
CA ARG A 182 4.41 23.45 4.76
C ARG A 182 3.98 22.70 6.05
N CYS A 183 4.34 21.44 6.21
CA CYS A 183 4.13 20.73 7.48
C CYS A 183 4.93 21.35 8.61
N GLU A 184 6.22 21.69 8.36
CA GLU A 184 7.11 22.34 9.31
C GLU A 184 6.59 23.73 9.72
N ASP A 185 6.11 24.53 8.76
CA ASP A 185 5.48 25.83 9.02
C ASP A 185 4.26 25.68 9.94
N ILE A 186 3.34 24.76 9.59
CA ILE A 186 2.13 24.52 10.38
C ILE A 186 2.49 24.05 11.78
N TRP A 187 3.43 23.11 11.89
CA TRP A 187 3.93 22.62 13.18
C TRP A 187 4.49 23.76 14.03
N GLY A 188 5.33 24.63 13.45
CA GLY A 188 5.95 25.77 14.16
C GLY A 188 4.91 26.75 14.71
N HIS A 189 3.88 27.11 13.93
CA HIS A 189 2.79 27.98 14.35
C HIS A 189 1.98 27.38 15.49
N LEU A 190 1.51 26.13 15.32
CA LEU A 190 0.70 25.46 16.34
C LEU A 190 1.47 25.19 17.64
N ALA A 191 2.77 24.89 17.55
CA ALA A 191 3.63 24.75 18.72
C ALA A 191 3.81 26.07 19.47
N ALA A 192 3.96 27.21 18.74
CA ALA A 192 4.03 28.54 19.32
C ALA A 192 2.72 28.95 20.03
N ASP A 193 1.57 28.49 19.54
CA ASP A 193 0.26 28.70 20.16
C ASP A 193 -0.01 27.76 21.35
N GLY A 194 0.94 26.87 21.68
CA GLY A 194 0.86 25.99 22.85
C GLY A 194 0.16 24.65 22.60
N HIS A 195 -0.15 24.31 21.34
CA HIS A 195 -0.69 22.99 21.01
C HIS A 195 0.35 21.89 21.14
N ARG A 196 -0.06 20.69 21.55
CA ARG A 196 0.78 19.48 21.56
C ARG A 196 0.79 18.88 20.16
N VAL A 197 1.79 19.23 19.34
CA VAL A 197 1.91 18.79 17.95
C VAL A 197 3.13 17.91 17.74
N GLY A 198 2.97 16.86 16.92
CA GLY A 198 4.03 16.04 16.36
C GLY A 198 4.13 16.25 14.85
N LEU A 199 5.34 16.08 14.30
CA LEU A 199 5.63 16.18 12.88
C LEU A 199 6.04 14.82 12.33
#